data_c1e01e74d98942eb5c2757a543302cc0
#
_entry.id   c1e01e74d98942eb5c2757a543302cc0
#
_cell.length_a   1.000
_cell.length_b   1.000
_cell.length_c   1.000
_cell.angle_alpha   90.00
_cell.angle_beta   90.00
_cell.angle_gamma   90.00
#
_symmetry.space_group_name_H-M   'P 1'
#
loop_
_entity.id
_entity.type
_entity.pdbx_description
1 polymer ?
#
loop_
_entity_poly.entity_id
_entity_poly.type
_entity_poly.pdbx_seq_one_letter_code
_entity_poly.pdbx_strand_id
1 'polypeptide(L)'
;LKTFGEQLKCLREEKKKQDSTWTQTYVANKLGVARTTYTAYENNTKQPPMETILKIADLFNVTTDFLLGRESISNRIETSMLKITTHDPELGLWFKDIKDASPEKREELKRFWEFIMYNENNRKM
;
A
#
# COMPACT_ATOMS: atom_id res chain seq x y z
N LEU A 1 -5.20 14.48 -9.23
CA LEU A 1 -4.03 13.61 -9.44
C LEU A 1 -2.84 14.15 -8.68
N LYS A 2 -2.28 13.33 -7.79
CA LYS A 2 -1.06 13.72 -7.08
C LYS A 2 0.15 13.60 -8.00
N THR A 3 1.07 14.55 -7.88
CA THR A 3 2.36 14.46 -8.57
C THR A 3 3.23 13.38 -7.93
N PHE A 4 4.30 12.98 -8.61
CA PHE A 4 5.25 12.01 -8.07
C PHE A 4 5.79 12.45 -6.70
N GLY A 5 6.21 13.71 -6.59
CA GLY A 5 6.75 14.24 -5.34
C GLY A 5 5.74 14.26 -4.21
N GLU A 6 4.49 14.61 -4.50
CA GLU A 6 3.40 14.56 -3.52
C GLU A 6 3.13 13.14 -3.04
N GLN A 7 3.11 12.16 -3.96
CA GLN A 7 2.96 10.75 -3.63
C GLN A 7 4.09 10.28 -2.72
N LEU A 8 5.33 10.60 -3.09
CA LEU A 8 6.51 10.23 -2.33
C LEU A 8 6.46 10.81 -0.91
N LYS A 9 6.12 12.08 -0.79
CA LYS A 9 5.97 12.76 0.49
C LYS A 9 4.89 12.12 1.35
N CYS A 10 3.73 11.81 0.76
CA CYS A 10 2.63 11.14 1.47
C CYS A 10 3.05 9.78 2.00
N LEU A 11 3.75 8.97 1.20
CA LEU A 11 4.23 7.66 1.62
C LEU A 11 5.19 7.77 2.80
N ARG A 12 6.14 8.72 2.73
CA ARG A 12 7.08 8.94 3.81
C ARG A 12 6.39 9.42 5.08
N GLU A 13 5.47 10.36 4.98
CA GLU A 13 4.74 10.89 6.14
C GLU A 13 3.86 9.83 6.79
N GLU A 14 3.24 8.95 6.02
CA GLU A 14 2.48 7.82 6.55
C GLU A 14 3.39 6.86 7.35
N LYS A 15 4.56 6.55 6.84
CA LYS A 15 5.56 5.77 7.57
C LYS A 15 6.03 6.48 8.83
N LYS A 16 6.22 7.78 8.76
CA LYS A 16 6.67 8.60 9.88
C LYS A 16 5.66 8.65 11.03
N LYS A 17 4.38 8.56 10.75
CA LYS A 17 3.34 8.48 11.78
C LYS A 17 3.49 7.22 12.64
N GLN A 18 3.94 6.14 12.07
CA GLN A 18 4.16 4.87 12.77
C GLN A 18 5.56 4.78 13.38
N ASP A 19 6.54 5.39 12.72
CA ASP A 19 7.95 5.36 13.11
C ASP A 19 8.59 6.71 12.76
N SER A 20 8.93 7.50 13.77
CA SER A 20 9.47 8.85 13.62
C SER A 20 10.85 8.90 12.95
N THR A 21 11.52 7.76 12.78
CA THR A 21 12.81 7.69 12.06
C THR A 21 12.69 7.98 10.57
N TRP A 22 11.50 7.90 9.99
CA TRP A 22 11.27 8.10 8.56
C TRP A 22 11.32 9.57 8.17
N THR A 23 12.48 10.19 8.39
CA THR A 23 12.79 11.55 7.95
C THR A 23 13.28 11.54 6.50
N GLN A 24 13.37 12.72 5.89
CA GLN A 24 13.95 12.86 4.55
C GLN A 24 15.39 12.33 4.50
N THR A 25 16.18 12.61 5.55
CA THR A 25 17.55 12.12 5.66
C THR A 25 17.60 10.59 5.69
N TYR A 26 16.72 9.96 6.47
CA TYR A 26 16.65 8.50 6.57
C TYR A 26 16.36 7.87 5.21
N VAL A 27 15.33 8.37 4.52
CA VAL A 27 14.95 7.84 3.21
C VAL A 27 16.04 8.07 2.18
N ALA A 28 16.65 9.26 2.17
CA ALA A 28 17.76 9.57 1.28
C ALA A 28 18.91 8.58 1.47
N ASN A 29 19.26 8.28 2.72
CA ASN A 29 20.31 7.30 3.04
C ASN A 29 19.96 5.90 2.53
N LYS A 30 18.70 5.49 2.68
CA LYS A 30 18.22 4.18 2.18
C LYS A 30 18.29 4.08 0.66
N LEU A 31 18.05 5.19 -0.03
CA LEU A 31 18.13 5.25 -1.48
C LEU A 31 19.55 5.46 -2.01
N GLY A 32 20.49 5.80 -1.14
CA GLY A 32 21.87 6.10 -1.53
C GLY A 32 22.03 7.44 -2.25
N VAL A 33 21.17 8.42 -1.94
CA VAL A 33 21.21 9.76 -2.53
C VAL A 33 21.40 10.81 -1.44
N ALA A 34 21.84 12.02 -1.82
CA ALA A 34 21.96 13.13 -0.90
C ALA A 34 20.56 13.59 -0.44
N ARG A 35 20.46 14.11 0.79
CA ARG A 35 19.20 14.65 1.31
C ARG A 35 18.64 15.75 0.41
N THR A 36 19.48 16.63 -0.10
CA THR A 36 19.07 17.71 -1.01
C THR A 36 18.46 17.15 -2.30
N THR A 37 19.03 16.09 -2.84
CA THR A 37 18.50 15.38 -4.02
C THR A 37 17.14 14.78 -3.70
N TYR A 38 17.01 14.11 -2.58
CA TYR A 38 15.74 13.51 -2.16
C TYR A 38 14.67 14.59 -1.95
N THR A 39 15.01 15.69 -1.28
CA THR A 39 14.10 16.82 -1.08
C THR A 39 13.60 17.37 -2.43
N ALA A 40 14.50 17.45 -3.42
CA ALA A 40 14.13 17.88 -4.77
C ALA A 40 13.12 16.91 -5.43
N TYR A 41 13.21 15.62 -5.14
CA TYR A 41 12.23 14.64 -5.62
C TYR A 41 10.84 14.90 -5.02
N GLU A 42 10.75 15.15 -3.70
CA GLU A 42 9.47 15.47 -3.05
C GLU A 42 8.88 16.80 -3.54
N ASN A 43 9.71 17.75 -3.88
CA ASN A 43 9.30 19.07 -4.36
C ASN A 43 9.06 19.13 -5.87
N ASN A 44 9.25 18.05 -6.60
CA ASN A 44 9.11 17.95 -8.05
C ASN A 44 10.09 18.85 -8.84
N THR A 45 11.19 19.25 -8.21
CA THR A 45 12.24 20.05 -8.88
C THR A 45 13.26 19.19 -9.58
N LYS A 46 13.28 17.89 -9.29
CA LYS A 46 14.15 16.91 -9.93
C LYS A 46 13.42 15.57 -10.04
N GLN A 47 13.62 14.87 -11.15
CA GLN A 47 13.06 13.53 -11.32
C GLN A 47 14.13 12.48 -11.03
N PRO A 48 13.81 11.42 -10.26
CA PRO A 48 14.74 10.34 -10.05
C PRO A 48 14.90 9.49 -11.32
N PRO A 49 16.10 8.92 -11.57
CA PRO A 49 16.26 7.95 -12.63
C PRO A 49 15.45 6.67 -12.34
N MET A 50 15.22 5.86 -13.38
CA MET A 50 14.43 4.64 -13.27
C MET A 50 14.92 3.71 -12.16
N GLU A 51 16.23 3.56 -12.02
CA GLU A 51 16.83 2.76 -10.96
C GLU A 51 16.40 3.21 -9.56
N THR A 52 16.36 4.52 -9.33
CA THR A 52 15.96 5.11 -8.07
C THR A 52 14.47 4.93 -7.85
N ILE A 53 13.64 5.05 -8.90
CA ILE A 53 12.20 4.82 -8.83
C ILE A 53 11.92 3.39 -8.37
N LEU A 54 12.64 2.40 -8.89
CA LEU A 54 12.51 1.00 -8.48
C LEU A 54 12.88 0.80 -7.02
N LYS A 55 13.95 1.45 -6.56
CA LYS A 55 14.36 1.40 -5.15
C LYS A 55 13.31 2.02 -4.23
N ILE A 56 12.71 3.14 -4.64
CA ILE A 56 11.63 3.80 -3.89
C ILE A 56 10.43 2.86 -3.78
N ALA A 57 10.03 2.24 -4.87
CA ALA A 57 8.92 1.30 -4.90
C ALA A 57 9.15 0.14 -3.92
N ASP A 58 10.35 -0.43 -3.93
CA ASP A 58 10.73 -1.53 -3.03
C ASP A 58 10.74 -1.06 -1.57
N LEU A 59 11.31 0.12 -1.30
CA LEU A 59 11.43 0.66 0.05
C LEU A 59 10.06 0.88 0.70
N PHE A 60 9.10 1.42 -0.06
CA PHE A 60 7.75 1.70 0.42
C PHE A 60 6.76 0.56 0.16
N ASN A 61 7.22 -0.52 -0.45
CA ASN A 61 6.40 -1.69 -0.79
C ASN A 61 5.16 -1.31 -1.60
N VAL A 62 5.38 -0.53 -2.63
CA VAL A 62 4.34 -0.10 -3.59
C VAL A 62 4.81 -0.40 -5.01
N THR A 63 3.89 -0.36 -5.97
CA THR A 63 4.23 -0.52 -7.37
C THR A 63 4.76 0.78 -7.95
N THR A 64 5.51 0.68 -9.04
CA THR A 64 5.96 1.87 -9.78
C THR A 64 4.76 2.63 -10.37
N ASP A 65 3.71 1.93 -10.78
CA ASP A 65 2.47 2.55 -11.27
C ASP A 65 1.82 3.41 -10.20
N PHE A 66 1.79 2.94 -8.95
CA PHE A 66 1.28 3.72 -7.83
C PHE A 66 2.12 4.99 -7.60
N LEU A 67 3.45 4.89 -7.63
CA LEU A 67 4.35 6.02 -7.48
C LEU A 67 4.14 7.06 -8.56
N LEU A 68 3.90 6.62 -9.81
CA LEU A 68 3.73 7.49 -10.95
C LEU A 68 2.30 8.03 -11.08
N GLY A 69 1.43 7.69 -10.11
CA GLY A 69 0.04 8.18 -10.09
C GLY A 69 -0.88 7.47 -11.08
N ARG A 70 -0.46 6.33 -11.63
CA ARG A 70 -1.26 5.56 -12.59
C ARG A 70 -2.18 4.54 -11.92
N GLU A 71 -1.95 4.26 -10.64
CA GLU A 71 -2.71 3.30 -9.86
C GLU A 71 -3.01 3.87 -8.48
N SER A 72 -4.26 3.79 -8.05
CA SER A 72 -4.65 4.17 -6.69
C SER A 72 -4.71 2.93 -5.79
N ILE A 73 -4.67 3.13 -4.46
CA ILE A 73 -4.86 2.04 -3.50
C ILE A 73 -6.22 1.38 -3.71
N SER A 74 -7.26 2.16 -4.01
CA SER A 74 -8.60 1.65 -4.30
C SER A 74 -8.60 0.72 -5.50
N ASN A 75 -7.90 1.09 -6.58
CA ASN A 75 -7.79 0.25 -7.77
C ASN A 75 -7.07 -1.07 -7.49
N ARG A 76 -6.04 -1.05 -6.64
CA ARG A 76 -5.34 -2.29 -6.25
C ARG A 76 -6.25 -3.24 -5.52
N ILE A 77 -7.05 -2.73 -4.58
CA ILE A 77 -8.01 -3.52 -3.82
C ILE A 77 -9.07 -4.09 -4.76
N GLU A 78 -9.64 -3.28 -5.65
CA GLU A 78 -10.64 -3.70 -6.62
C GLU A 78 -10.10 -4.76 -7.57
N THR A 79 -8.88 -4.60 -8.06
CA THR A 79 -8.25 -5.59 -8.94
C THR A 79 -8.05 -6.92 -8.22
N SER A 80 -7.62 -6.89 -6.95
CA SER A 80 -7.48 -8.09 -6.13
C SER A 80 -8.82 -8.78 -5.91
N MET A 81 -9.87 -8.02 -5.63
CA MET A 81 -11.22 -8.53 -5.47
C MET A 81 -11.75 -9.14 -6.76
N LEU A 82 -11.49 -8.51 -7.91
CA LEU A 82 -11.88 -9.04 -9.22
C LEU A 82 -11.24 -10.38 -9.51
N LYS A 83 -9.99 -10.57 -9.16
CA LYS A 83 -9.31 -11.87 -9.30
C LYS A 83 -9.98 -12.96 -8.47
N ILE A 84 -10.39 -12.62 -7.25
CA ILE A 84 -11.10 -13.55 -6.36
C ILE A 84 -12.48 -13.87 -6.92
N THR A 85 -13.23 -12.85 -7.40
CA THR A 85 -14.57 -13.04 -7.96
C THR A 85 -14.57 -13.85 -9.25
N THR A 86 -13.50 -13.81 -10.01
CA THR A 86 -13.35 -14.60 -11.24
C THR A 86 -13.29 -16.10 -10.95
N HIS A 87 -12.72 -16.47 -9.80
CA HIS A 87 -12.60 -17.88 -9.39
C HIS A 87 -13.82 -18.38 -8.63
N ASP A 88 -14.51 -17.53 -7.89
CA ASP A 88 -15.67 -17.92 -7.07
C ASP A 88 -16.69 -16.77 -6.98
N PRO A 89 -17.79 -16.85 -7.76
CA PRO A 89 -18.83 -15.81 -7.73
C PRO A 89 -19.50 -15.62 -6.37
N GLU A 90 -19.68 -16.66 -5.59
CA GLU A 90 -20.26 -16.57 -4.24
C GLU A 90 -19.35 -15.80 -3.30
N LEU A 91 -18.06 -16.09 -3.35
CA LEU A 91 -17.05 -15.39 -2.57
C LEU A 91 -16.98 -13.91 -2.96
N GLY A 92 -17.15 -13.61 -4.25
CA GLY A 92 -17.18 -12.23 -4.75
C GLY A 92 -18.35 -11.42 -4.20
N LEU A 93 -19.54 -12.02 -4.12
CA LEU A 93 -20.71 -11.37 -3.51
C LEU A 93 -20.49 -11.12 -2.03
N TRP A 94 -19.89 -12.06 -1.33
CA TRP A 94 -19.56 -11.93 0.08
C TRP A 94 -18.57 -10.79 0.33
N PHE A 95 -17.53 -10.66 -0.49
CA PHE A 95 -16.57 -9.55 -0.40
C PHE A 95 -17.24 -8.21 -0.68
N LYS A 96 -18.17 -8.15 -1.61
CA LYS A 96 -18.92 -6.93 -1.90
C LYS A 96 -19.75 -6.51 -0.69
N ASP A 97 -20.41 -7.44 -0.03
CA ASP A 97 -21.17 -7.18 1.19
C ASP A 97 -20.29 -6.67 2.32
N ILE A 98 -19.08 -7.21 2.46
CA ILE A 98 -18.10 -6.74 3.44
C ILE A 98 -17.68 -5.29 3.14
N LYS A 99 -17.43 -4.98 1.87
CA LYS A 99 -17.03 -3.63 1.44
C LYS A 99 -18.07 -2.58 1.80
N ASP A 100 -19.34 -2.92 1.65
CA ASP A 100 -20.47 -2.03 1.92
C ASP A 100 -20.92 -2.07 3.39
N ALA A 101 -20.36 -2.95 4.20
CA ALA A 101 -20.75 -3.13 5.58
C ALA A 101 -20.25 -1.98 6.47
N SER A 102 -20.97 -1.72 7.56
CA SER A 102 -20.54 -0.76 8.58
C SER A 102 -19.26 -1.22 9.27
N PRO A 103 -18.49 -0.30 9.87
CA PRO A 103 -17.26 -0.68 10.59
C PRO A 103 -17.48 -1.73 11.67
N GLU A 104 -18.61 -1.69 12.36
CA GLU A 104 -18.97 -2.67 13.38
C GLU A 104 -19.14 -4.07 12.81
N LYS A 105 -19.84 -4.19 11.68
CA LYS A 105 -20.01 -5.46 10.98
C LYS A 105 -18.71 -5.99 10.41
N ARG A 106 -17.82 -5.10 9.95
CA ARG A 106 -16.50 -5.51 9.48
C ARG A 106 -15.69 -6.15 10.59
N GLU A 107 -15.75 -5.61 11.80
CA GLU A 107 -15.05 -6.18 12.95
C GLU A 107 -15.59 -7.56 13.32
N GLU A 108 -16.91 -7.73 13.31
CA GLU A 108 -17.54 -9.03 13.56
C GLU A 108 -17.10 -10.07 12.52
N LEU A 109 -17.08 -9.69 11.25
CA LEU A 109 -16.62 -10.54 10.17
C LEU A 109 -15.15 -10.91 10.32
N LYS A 110 -14.33 -9.96 10.74
CA LYS A 110 -12.91 -10.19 10.99
C LYS A 110 -12.70 -11.23 12.10
N ARG A 111 -13.45 -11.10 13.21
CA ARG A 111 -13.41 -12.07 14.31
C ARG A 111 -13.85 -13.46 13.87
N PHE A 112 -14.91 -13.52 13.07
CA PHE A 112 -15.40 -14.77 12.52
C PHE A 112 -14.36 -15.43 11.61
N TRP A 113 -13.70 -14.65 10.75
CA TRP A 113 -12.63 -15.12 9.89
C TRP A 113 -11.46 -15.67 10.69
N GLU A 114 -11.03 -14.96 11.73
CA GLU A 114 -9.95 -15.40 12.62
C GLU A 114 -10.31 -16.72 13.30
N PHE A 115 -11.55 -16.88 13.72
CA PHE A 115 -12.05 -18.12 14.31
C PHE A 115 -11.99 -19.30 13.32
N ILE A 116 -12.38 -19.07 12.07
CA ILE A 116 -12.31 -20.09 11.01
C ILE A 116 -10.86 -20.50 10.77
N MET A 117 -9.96 -19.54 10.66
CA MET A 117 -8.55 -19.81 10.43
C MET A 117 -7.92 -20.56 11.60
N TYR A 118 -8.28 -20.23 12.82
CA TYR A 118 -7.83 -20.93 14.02
C TYR A 118 -8.26 -22.40 13.99
N ASN A 119 -9.50 -22.67 13.66
CA ASN A 119 -10.01 -24.04 13.56
C ASN A 119 -9.34 -24.84 12.45
N GLU A 120 -9.08 -24.23 11.29
CA GLU A 120 -8.36 -24.90 10.21
C GLU A 120 -6.94 -25.28 10.60
N ASN A 121 -6.23 -24.37 11.26
CA ASN A 121 -4.87 -24.65 11.73
C ASN A 121 -4.84 -25.80 12.75
N ASN A 122 -5.86 -25.92 13.61
CA ASN A 122 -5.97 -27.02 14.55
C ASN A 122 -6.35 -28.35 13.88
N ARG A 123 -7.08 -28.31 12.75
CA ARG A 123 -7.42 -29.52 12.00
C ARG A 123 -6.24 -30.13 11.25
N LYS A 124 -5.24 -29.33 10.91
CA LYS A 124 -4.05 -29.79 10.18
C LYS A 124 -3.01 -30.47 11.08
N MET A 125 -3.26 -30.52 12.36
CA MET A 125 -2.50 -31.30 13.31
C MET A 125 -3.23 -32.60 13.65
#